data_809909cd407803f111cc0ebe6495982f
#
_entry.id   809909cd407803f111cc0ebe6495982f
#
_cell.length_a   1.000
_cell.length_b   1.000
_cell.length_c   1.000
_cell.angle_alpha   90.00
_cell.angle_beta   90.00
_cell.angle_gamma   90.00
#
_symmetry.space_group_name_H-M   'P 1'
#
loop_
_entity.id
_entity.type
_entity.pdbx_description
1 polymer ?
#
loop_
_entity_poly.entity_id
_entity_poly.type
_entity_poly.pdbx_seq_one_letter_code
_entity_poly.pdbx_strand_id
1 'polypeptide(L)'
;DIAPQLSDAKESYQDVETKYFLSKYLINYEAYDWQTIQEQADTVKTMSSQKVFSAYDTMIRADSSPLNILKNNYKIKVQINSVILLRKDMAQVRFKKMVLDLSGKPAPGYRATEWISTISFDWDKDIKTEK
;
A
#
# COMPACT_ATOMS: atom_id res chain seq x y z
N ASP A 1 -23.62 -12.33 -19.51
CA ASP A 1 -24.19 -11.04 -19.81
C ASP A 1 -23.12 -10.08 -20.35
N ILE A 2 -23.44 -9.47 -21.48
CA ILE A 2 -22.45 -8.67 -22.21
C ILE A 2 -22.17 -7.32 -21.53
N ALA A 3 -23.17 -6.71 -20.92
CA ALA A 3 -23.02 -5.36 -20.37
C ALA A 3 -21.93 -5.26 -19.27
N PRO A 4 -21.88 -6.14 -18.27
CA PRO A 4 -20.80 -6.09 -17.27
C PRO A 4 -19.44 -6.31 -17.90
N GLN A 5 -19.33 -7.19 -18.88
CA GLN A 5 -18.07 -7.46 -19.55
C GLN A 5 -17.59 -6.25 -20.33
N LEU A 6 -18.50 -5.55 -21.00
CA LEU A 6 -18.16 -4.35 -21.74
C LEU A 6 -17.73 -3.21 -20.81
N SER A 7 -18.34 -3.12 -19.63
CA SER A 7 -17.92 -2.13 -18.64
C SER A 7 -16.49 -2.38 -18.18
N ASP A 8 -16.16 -3.64 -17.89
CA ASP A 8 -14.81 -4.00 -17.47
C ASP A 8 -13.80 -3.76 -18.60
N ALA A 9 -14.18 -4.14 -19.83
CA ALA A 9 -13.32 -3.94 -20.99
C ALA A 9 -13.08 -2.47 -21.30
N LYS A 10 -13.96 -1.59 -20.81
CA LYS A 10 -13.84 -0.15 -21.03
C LYS A 10 -13.17 0.59 -19.89
N GLU A 11 -12.59 -0.13 -18.94
CA GLU A 11 -11.79 0.51 -17.92
C GLU A 11 -10.66 1.28 -18.62
N SER A 12 -10.54 2.56 -18.30
CA SER A 12 -9.59 3.42 -18.98
C SER A 12 -8.15 3.03 -18.64
N TYR A 13 -7.25 3.37 -19.53
CA TYR A 13 -5.82 3.18 -19.30
C TYR A 13 -5.38 3.90 -18.03
N GLN A 14 -5.91 5.11 -17.78
CA GLN A 14 -5.63 5.87 -16.59
C GLN A 14 -6.11 5.15 -15.32
N ASP A 15 -7.26 4.47 -15.38
CA ASP A 15 -7.75 3.70 -14.24
C ASP A 15 -6.83 2.53 -13.92
N VAL A 16 -6.32 1.84 -14.93
CA VAL A 16 -5.37 0.76 -14.75
C VAL A 16 -4.09 1.28 -14.10
N GLU A 17 -3.56 2.38 -14.61
CA GLU A 17 -2.37 3.03 -14.01
C GLU A 17 -2.62 3.45 -12.58
N THR A 18 -3.78 4.05 -12.31
CA THR A 18 -4.15 4.50 -10.96
C THR A 18 -4.15 3.33 -10.00
N LYS A 19 -4.77 2.21 -10.38
CA LYS A 19 -4.79 1.02 -9.54
C LYS A 19 -3.39 0.47 -9.28
N TYR A 20 -2.53 0.50 -10.29
CA TYR A 20 -1.14 0.06 -10.13
C TYR A 20 -0.41 0.93 -9.10
N PHE A 21 -0.51 2.25 -9.22
CA PHE A 21 0.19 3.15 -8.30
C PHE A 21 -0.38 3.09 -6.89
N LEU A 22 -1.69 2.94 -6.74
CA LEU A 22 -2.30 2.78 -5.42
C LEU A 22 -1.86 1.49 -4.76
N SER A 23 -1.77 0.39 -5.52
CA SER A 23 -1.27 -0.87 -5.01
C SER A 23 0.18 -0.74 -4.57
N LYS A 24 1.02 -0.13 -5.38
CA LYS A 24 2.42 0.10 -5.06
C LYS A 24 2.56 0.96 -3.80
N TYR A 25 1.78 2.03 -3.71
CA TYR A 25 1.78 2.91 -2.54
C TYR A 25 1.43 2.14 -1.28
N LEU A 26 0.32 1.38 -1.32
CA LEU A 26 -0.16 0.68 -0.16
C LEU A 26 0.80 -0.42 0.29
N ILE A 27 1.39 -1.14 -0.66
CA ILE A 27 2.39 -2.16 -0.34
C ILE A 27 3.57 -1.52 0.40
N ASN A 28 4.09 -0.40 -0.10
CA ASN A 28 5.20 0.27 0.56
C ASN A 28 4.84 0.85 1.93
N TYR A 29 3.59 1.30 2.08
CA TYR A 29 3.12 1.85 3.34
C TYR A 29 2.90 0.77 4.41
N GLU A 30 2.31 -0.36 4.03
CA GLU A 30 1.83 -1.38 4.96
C GLU A 30 2.79 -2.56 5.15
N ALA A 31 3.63 -2.85 4.16
CA ALA A 31 4.60 -3.92 4.27
C ALA A 31 5.80 -3.49 5.12
N TYR A 32 6.56 -4.47 5.56
CA TYR A 32 7.77 -4.20 6.31
C TYR A 32 8.84 -5.22 5.96
N ASP A 33 10.02 -4.71 5.61
CA ASP A 33 11.21 -5.52 5.40
C ASP A 33 12.41 -4.70 5.90
N TRP A 34 13.12 -5.23 6.88
CA TRP A 34 14.29 -4.56 7.47
C TRP A 34 15.29 -4.12 6.42
N GLN A 35 15.51 -4.95 5.38
CA GLN A 35 16.52 -4.65 4.37
C GLN A 35 16.10 -3.51 3.43
N THR A 36 14.81 -3.29 3.26
CA THR A 36 14.30 -2.31 2.29
C THR A 36 13.48 -1.20 2.93
N ILE A 37 13.46 -1.10 4.27
CA ILE A 37 12.60 -0.13 4.95
C ILE A 37 12.91 1.31 4.53
N GLN A 38 14.17 1.64 4.26
CA GLN A 38 14.51 2.98 3.81
C GLN A 38 13.92 3.27 2.43
N GLU A 39 14.01 2.32 1.52
CA GLU A 39 13.43 2.45 0.19
C GLU A 39 11.90 2.54 0.25
N GLN A 40 11.28 1.76 1.15
CA GLN A 40 9.84 1.83 1.37
C GLN A 40 9.44 3.22 1.85
N ALA A 41 10.16 3.75 2.83
CA ALA A 41 9.88 5.09 3.36
C ALA A 41 10.06 6.17 2.30
N ASP A 42 11.08 6.05 1.47
CA ASP A 42 11.33 7.00 0.39
C ASP A 42 10.19 6.97 -0.64
N THR A 43 9.69 5.79 -0.97
CA THR A 43 8.55 5.64 -1.88
C THR A 43 7.28 6.25 -1.27
N VAL A 44 7.01 5.99 0.00
CA VAL A 44 5.86 6.57 0.68
C VAL A 44 5.97 8.09 0.69
N LYS A 45 7.15 8.63 0.97
CA LYS A 45 7.39 10.06 0.97
C LYS A 45 7.09 10.69 -0.39
N THR A 46 7.60 10.07 -1.46
CA THR A 46 7.41 10.56 -2.82
C THR A 46 5.93 10.56 -3.23
N MET A 47 5.19 9.56 -2.80
CA MET A 47 3.79 9.37 -3.21
C MET A 47 2.77 9.96 -2.23
N SER A 48 3.19 10.51 -1.11
CA SER A 48 2.29 11.04 -0.08
C SER A 48 2.30 12.55 -0.04
N SER A 49 1.20 13.14 0.44
CA SER A 49 1.23 14.52 0.89
C SER A 49 2.14 14.63 2.13
N GLN A 50 2.57 15.83 2.43
CA GLN A 50 3.42 16.07 3.59
C GLN A 50 2.73 15.64 4.89
N LYS A 51 1.43 15.89 5.01
CA LYS A 51 0.65 15.51 6.18
C LYS A 51 0.62 13.99 6.36
N VAL A 52 0.36 13.26 5.28
CA VAL A 52 0.28 11.79 5.32
C VAL A 52 1.66 11.20 5.61
N PHE A 53 2.70 11.73 4.98
CA PHE A 53 4.05 11.23 5.26
C PHE A 53 4.47 11.49 6.69
N SER A 54 4.11 12.64 7.27
CA SER A 54 4.41 12.91 8.68
C SER A 54 3.76 11.88 9.60
N ALA A 55 2.53 11.47 9.30
CA ALA A 55 1.85 10.42 10.06
C ALA A 55 2.56 9.08 9.92
N TYR A 56 2.99 8.73 8.71
CA TYR A 56 3.76 7.51 8.47
C TYR A 56 5.07 7.53 9.24
N ASP A 57 5.81 8.63 9.16
CA ASP A 57 7.10 8.78 9.85
C ASP A 57 6.96 8.63 11.35
N THR A 58 5.94 9.26 11.93
CA THR A 58 5.65 9.13 13.36
C THR A 58 5.34 7.67 13.71
N MET A 59 4.52 7.02 12.92
CA MET A 59 4.13 5.63 13.14
C MET A 59 5.35 4.69 13.07
N ILE A 60 6.20 4.85 12.06
CA ILE A 60 7.33 3.92 11.87
C ILE A 60 8.40 4.10 12.94
N ARG A 61 8.50 5.27 13.55
CA ARG A 61 9.46 5.54 14.63
C ARG A 61 8.92 5.20 16.01
N ALA A 62 7.63 4.92 16.14
CA ALA A 62 7.03 4.58 17.43
C ALA A 62 7.54 3.23 17.94
N ASP A 63 7.51 3.06 19.25
CA ASP A 63 7.96 1.81 19.87
C ASP A 63 7.16 0.61 19.39
N SER A 64 5.89 0.82 19.06
CA SER A 64 4.99 -0.22 18.57
C SER A 64 5.12 -0.53 17.09
N SER A 65 6.01 0.17 16.37
CA SER A 65 6.14 -0.01 14.92
C SER A 65 6.77 -1.37 14.58
N PRO A 66 6.50 -1.88 13.38
CA PRO A 66 7.17 -3.11 12.93
C PRO A 66 8.69 -3.00 12.99
N LEU A 67 9.24 -1.81 12.68
CA LEU A 67 10.68 -1.60 12.73
C LEU A 67 11.24 -1.93 14.11
N ASN A 68 10.56 -1.53 15.17
CA ASN A 68 11.01 -1.72 16.54
C ASN A 68 10.59 -3.06 17.13
N ILE A 69 9.51 -3.65 16.66
CA ILE A 69 9.00 -4.93 17.16
C ILE A 69 9.58 -6.11 16.39
N LEU A 70 9.56 -6.05 15.08
CA LEU A 70 9.97 -7.19 14.23
C LEU A 70 11.47 -7.14 13.91
N LYS A 71 12.03 -5.93 13.86
CA LYS A 71 13.47 -5.75 13.58
C LYS A 71 13.88 -6.50 12.32
N ASN A 72 14.96 -7.28 12.38
CA ASN A 72 15.43 -8.08 11.25
C ASN A 72 15.02 -9.56 11.34
N ASN A 73 14.07 -9.87 12.20
CA ASN A 73 13.64 -11.26 12.43
C ASN A 73 12.48 -11.69 11.55
N TYR A 74 11.58 -10.76 11.25
CA TYR A 74 10.34 -11.05 10.52
C TYR A 74 10.03 -9.96 9.53
N LYS A 75 9.19 -10.29 8.56
CA LYS A 75 8.71 -9.35 7.54
C LYS A 75 7.19 -9.29 7.59
N ILE A 76 6.62 -8.21 7.09
CA ILE A 76 5.19 -8.12 6.81
C ILE A 76 5.04 -8.11 5.30
N LYS A 77 4.34 -9.12 4.78
CA LYS A 77 3.97 -9.18 3.36
C LYS A 77 2.55 -8.67 3.20
N VAL A 78 2.34 -7.85 2.18
CA VAL A 78 1.02 -7.34 1.82
C VAL A 78 0.59 -7.97 0.51
N GLN A 79 -0.62 -8.52 0.51
CA GLN A 79 -1.24 -9.07 -0.68
C GLN A 79 -2.46 -8.23 -1.02
N ILE A 80 -2.44 -7.58 -2.18
CA ILE A 80 -3.57 -6.78 -2.64
C ILE A 80 -4.62 -7.72 -3.23
N ASN A 81 -5.84 -7.65 -2.70
CA ASN A 81 -6.94 -8.48 -3.17
C ASN A 81 -7.81 -7.76 -4.19
N SER A 82 -8.06 -6.46 -3.98
CA SER A 82 -8.84 -5.69 -4.95
C SER A 82 -8.57 -4.19 -4.77
N VAL A 83 -8.68 -3.46 -5.86
CA VAL A 83 -8.66 -2.00 -5.86
C VAL A 83 -9.89 -1.53 -6.60
N ILE A 84 -10.76 -0.80 -5.90
CA ILE A 84 -12.02 -0.31 -6.47
C ILE A 84 -11.97 1.21 -6.46
N LEU A 85 -12.10 1.81 -7.64
CA LEU A 85 -12.19 3.26 -7.75
C LEU A 85 -13.60 3.67 -7.40
N LEU A 86 -13.76 4.36 -6.27
CA LEU A 86 -15.07 4.82 -5.81
C LEU A 86 -15.48 6.08 -6.57
N ARG A 87 -14.50 6.86 -6.96
CA ARG A 87 -14.64 8.03 -7.80
C ARG A 87 -13.24 8.42 -8.27
N LYS A 88 -13.16 9.51 -8.99
CA LYS A 88 -11.98 10.02 -9.65
C LYS A 88 -10.75 10.18 -8.74
N ASP A 89 -10.99 10.52 -7.46
CA ASP A 89 -9.95 10.86 -6.49
C ASP A 89 -10.01 10.02 -5.23
N MET A 90 -10.73 8.90 -5.26
CA MET A 90 -10.90 8.06 -4.08
C MET A 90 -11.01 6.59 -4.48
N ALA A 91 -10.28 5.74 -3.78
CA ALA A 91 -10.30 4.31 -4.01
C ALA A 91 -10.41 3.55 -2.70
N GLN A 92 -10.92 2.34 -2.78
CA GLN A 92 -10.96 1.40 -1.67
C GLN A 92 -10.10 0.20 -2.05
N VAL A 93 -9.15 -0.13 -1.17
CA VAL A 93 -8.23 -1.24 -1.40
C VAL A 93 -8.46 -2.29 -0.32
N ARG A 94 -8.66 -3.53 -0.76
CA ARG A 94 -8.74 -4.68 0.13
C ARG A 94 -7.44 -5.43 0.05
N PHE A 95 -6.88 -5.75 1.21
CA PHE A 95 -5.58 -6.40 1.25
C PHE A 95 -5.45 -7.28 2.49
N LYS A 96 -4.45 -8.14 2.44
CA LYS A 96 -4.13 -9.07 3.50
C LYS A 96 -2.71 -8.79 3.96
N LYS A 97 -2.48 -8.84 5.26
CA LYS A 97 -1.15 -8.69 5.84
C LYS A 97 -0.75 -10.01 6.49
N MET A 98 0.48 -10.43 6.26
CA MET A 98 1.01 -11.66 6.81
C MET A 98 2.38 -11.38 7.40
N VAL A 99 2.63 -11.86 8.63
CA VAL A 99 3.97 -11.81 9.21
C VAL A 99 4.68 -13.10 8.86
N LEU A 100 5.82 -12.98 8.20
CA LEU A 100 6.60 -14.11 7.72
C LEU A 100 7.98 -14.10 8.34
N ASP A 101 8.58 -15.29 8.51
CA ASP A 101 9.99 -15.37 8.84
C ASP A 101 10.84 -15.10 7.60
N LEU A 102 12.16 -15.10 7.76
CA LEU A 102 13.05 -14.74 6.66
C LEU A 102 13.06 -15.78 5.54
N SER A 103 12.55 -16.98 5.79
CA SER A 103 12.40 -18.01 4.74
C SER A 103 11.08 -17.91 4.00
N GLY A 104 10.20 -17.00 4.40
CA GLY A 104 8.91 -16.80 3.77
C GLY A 104 7.78 -17.62 4.36
N LYS A 105 8.01 -18.29 5.49
CA LYS A 105 6.99 -19.07 6.16
C LYS A 105 6.26 -18.23 7.21
N PRO A 106 5.00 -18.55 7.52
CA PRO A 106 4.27 -17.82 8.56
C PRO A 106 5.03 -17.82 9.88
N ALA A 107 5.13 -16.65 10.49
CA ALA A 107 5.80 -16.50 11.78
C ALA A 107 4.92 -17.07 12.90
N PRO A 108 5.51 -17.81 13.86
CA PRO A 108 4.73 -18.37 14.98
C PRO A 108 4.05 -17.26 15.78
N GLY A 109 2.80 -17.49 16.14
CA GLY A 109 2.04 -16.55 16.97
C GLY A 109 1.39 -15.40 16.22
N TYR A 110 1.59 -15.30 14.91
CA TYR A 110 0.96 -14.26 14.10
C TYR A 110 -0.05 -14.88 13.14
N ARG A 111 -1.21 -14.24 13.04
CA ARG A 111 -2.25 -14.63 12.08
C ARG A 111 -2.27 -13.64 10.94
N ALA A 112 -2.61 -14.13 9.75
CA ALA A 112 -2.90 -13.24 8.63
C ALA A 112 -4.13 -12.40 8.97
N THR A 113 -4.08 -11.12 8.62
CA THR A 113 -5.19 -10.19 8.89
C THR A 113 -5.66 -9.58 7.59
N GLU A 114 -6.97 -9.31 7.50
CA GLU A 114 -7.55 -8.71 6.30
C GLU A 114 -7.98 -7.28 6.62
N TRP A 115 -7.76 -6.40 5.66
CA TRP A 115 -7.89 -4.96 5.84
C TRP A 115 -8.59 -4.32 4.65
N ILE A 116 -9.23 -3.21 4.93
CA ILE A 116 -9.80 -2.33 3.91
C ILE A 116 -9.25 -0.93 4.18
N SER A 117 -8.69 -0.31 3.17
CA SER A 117 -8.19 1.05 3.27
C SER A 117 -8.88 1.92 2.22
N THR A 118 -9.35 3.10 2.64
CA THR A 118 -9.89 4.09 1.71
C THR A 118 -8.82 5.15 1.51
N ILE A 119 -8.44 5.36 0.25
CA ILE A 119 -7.36 6.27 -0.11
C ILE A 119 -7.91 7.40 -0.95
N SER A 120 -7.68 8.63 -0.51
CA SER A 120 -7.93 9.82 -1.31
C SER A 120 -6.62 10.23 -1.97
N PHE A 121 -6.66 10.60 -3.23
CA PHE A 121 -5.44 10.91 -3.98
C PHE A 121 -5.69 12.01 -5.00
N ASP A 122 -4.62 12.64 -5.45
CA ASP A 122 -4.66 13.70 -6.45
C ASP A 122 -3.59 13.42 -7.50
N TRP A 123 -4.01 12.84 -8.60
CA TRP A 123 -3.17 12.42 -9.70
C TRP A 123 -2.48 13.59 -10.42
N ASP A 124 -3.25 14.62 -10.69
CA ASP A 124 -2.75 15.76 -11.47
C ASP A 124 -1.70 16.55 -10.71
N LYS A 125 -1.91 16.68 -9.41
CA LYS A 125 -1.01 17.43 -8.55
C LYS A 125 0.36 16.77 -8.49
N ASP A 126 0.41 15.44 -8.40
CA ASP A 126 1.67 14.72 -8.32
C ASP A 126 2.45 14.82 -9.61
N ILE A 127 1.78 14.72 -10.74
CA ILE A 127 2.40 14.85 -12.04
C ILE A 127 3.02 16.24 -12.20
N LYS A 128 2.30 17.27 -11.80
CA LYS A 128 2.80 18.64 -11.89
C LYS A 128 4.00 18.88 -10.98
N THR A 129 3.99 18.27 -9.83
CA THR A 129 5.05 18.47 -8.85
C THR A 129 6.38 17.88 -9.31
N GLU A 130 6.34 16.81 -10.06
CA GLU A 130 7.54 16.14 -10.56
C GLU A 130 8.21 16.89 -11.70
N LYS A 131 7.54 17.82 -12.29
CA LYS A 131 8.08 18.59 -13.41
C LYS A 131 8.64 19.92 -12.98
#